data_7029e2c2ad3401768840d110b1d0b417
#
_entry.id   7029e2c2ad3401768840d110b1d0b417
#
_cell.length_a   1.000
_cell.length_b   1.000
_cell.length_c   1.000
_cell.angle_alpha   90.00
_cell.angle_beta   90.00
_cell.angle_gamma   90.00
#
_symmetry.space_group_name_H-M   'P 1'
#
loop_
_entity.id
_entity.type
_entity.pdbx_description
1 polymer ?
#
loop_
_entity_poly.entity_id
_entity_poly.type
_entity_poly.pdbx_seq_one_letter_code
_entity_poly.pdbx_strand_id
1 'polypeptide(L)'
;MKGGFHMEKNVISRFKYVRVQGQELAENTMYARGIFSMCWDLVQNDVMDSEDALLFREIDDWFANTLPWPPQCKNQEKVICFFKTENSKEMLNMIMPAMWLLERYNHPFYLVYTNMLPGEIVYEDQYQVAVKVSGELDIRPLQKSWSPEEEAK
;
A
#
# COMPACT_ATOMS: atom_id res chain seq x y z
N MET A 1 1.86 4.83 -22.44
CA MET A 1 1.33 3.75 -21.68
C MET A 1 2.26 2.55 -21.52
N LYS A 2 2.83 2.12 -22.58
CA LYS A 2 3.74 0.98 -22.51
C LYS A 2 5.03 1.28 -21.82
N GLY A 3 5.49 2.52 -21.88
CA GLY A 3 6.70 2.92 -21.21
C GLY A 3 6.61 2.76 -19.70
N GLY A 4 5.47 3.17 -19.11
CA GLY A 4 5.28 3.03 -17.69
C GLY A 4 5.26 1.57 -17.27
N PHE A 5 4.67 0.75 -18.10
CA PHE A 5 4.60 -0.68 -17.84
C PHE A 5 5.99 -1.31 -17.81
N HIS A 6 6.87 -0.90 -18.72
CA HIS A 6 8.24 -1.37 -18.73
C HIS A 6 9.00 -0.94 -17.49
N MET A 7 8.83 0.31 -17.08
CA MET A 7 9.46 0.81 -15.87
C MET A 7 9.04 0.00 -14.66
N GLU A 8 7.76 -0.29 -14.56
CA GLU A 8 7.24 -1.09 -13.47
C GLU A 8 7.89 -2.46 -13.42
N LYS A 9 8.03 -3.10 -14.57
CA LYS A 9 8.69 -4.40 -14.64
C LYS A 9 10.12 -4.34 -14.15
N ASN A 10 10.86 -3.29 -14.56
CA ASN A 10 12.25 -3.16 -14.14
C ASN A 10 12.37 -2.98 -12.65
N VAL A 11 11.47 -2.19 -12.05
CA VAL A 11 11.48 -1.98 -10.61
C VAL A 11 11.11 -3.26 -9.88
N ILE A 12 10.08 -3.96 -10.37
CA ILE A 12 9.64 -5.20 -9.75
C ILE A 12 10.76 -6.24 -9.72
N SER A 13 11.54 -6.35 -10.82
CA SER A 13 12.59 -7.35 -10.85
C SER A 13 13.73 -7.07 -9.89
N ARG A 14 13.85 -5.83 -9.38
CA ARG A 14 14.95 -5.43 -8.51
C ARG A 14 14.63 -5.52 -7.04
N PHE A 15 13.35 -5.52 -6.68
CA PHE A 15 12.93 -5.50 -5.27
C PHE A 15 11.96 -6.64 -4.99
N LYS A 16 12.05 -7.17 -3.79
CA LYS A 16 11.20 -8.31 -3.40
C LYS A 16 9.84 -7.89 -2.89
N TYR A 17 9.73 -6.69 -2.34
CA TYR A 17 8.51 -6.25 -1.67
C TYR A 17 8.11 -4.86 -2.11
N VAL A 18 6.79 -4.61 -2.09
CA VAL A 18 6.26 -3.30 -2.43
C VAL A 18 5.09 -2.99 -1.49
N ARG A 19 5.00 -1.74 -1.10
CA ARG A 19 3.90 -1.26 -0.26
C ARG A 19 3.37 0.05 -0.84
N VAL A 20 2.06 0.22 -0.76
CA VAL A 20 1.43 1.48 -1.14
C VAL A 20 1.25 2.30 0.14
N GLN A 21 1.95 3.41 0.25
CA GLN A 21 1.91 4.20 1.47
C GLN A 21 1.90 5.69 1.20
N GLY A 22 1.33 6.44 2.14
CA GLY A 22 1.29 7.89 2.08
C GLY A 22 2.44 8.51 2.84
N GLN A 23 2.39 9.83 2.98
CA GLN A 23 3.40 10.58 3.69
C GLN A 23 3.09 10.73 5.18
N GLU A 24 1.82 10.56 5.56
CA GLU A 24 1.42 10.68 6.95
C GLU A 24 1.80 9.45 7.73
N LEU A 25 2.18 9.64 8.98
CA LEU A 25 2.51 8.52 9.84
C LEU A 25 1.24 7.84 10.34
N ALA A 26 1.29 6.52 10.40
CA ALA A 26 0.21 5.76 11.00
C ALA A 26 0.28 5.93 12.52
N GLU A 27 -0.90 5.84 13.14
CA GLU A 27 -1.00 5.97 14.59
C GLU A 27 -0.17 4.88 15.26
N ASN A 28 0.59 5.29 16.28
CA ASN A 28 1.41 4.39 17.08
C ASN A 28 2.55 3.73 16.31
N THR A 29 2.92 4.28 15.15
CA THR A 29 4.07 3.76 14.40
C THR A 29 4.91 4.91 13.89
N MET A 30 6.13 4.59 13.45
CA MET A 30 7.01 5.54 12.79
C MET A 30 6.92 5.45 11.28
N TYR A 31 5.99 4.63 10.76
CA TYR A 31 5.93 4.34 9.33
C TYR A 31 4.76 5.05 8.68
N ALA A 32 4.93 5.34 7.41
CA ALA A 32 3.90 6.02 6.64
C ALA A 32 2.63 5.19 6.59
N ARG A 33 1.52 5.88 6.59
CA ARG A 33 0.20 5.28 6.64
C ARG A 33 -0.11 4.48 5.38
N GLY A 34 -0.78 3.34 5.55
CA GLY A 34 -1.19 2.53 4.41
C GLY A 34 -2.45 3.08 3.75
N ILE A 35 -2.66 2.66 2.51
CA ILE A 35 -3.71 3.23 1.67
C ILE A 35 -5.11 2.91 2.18
N PHE A 36 -5.35 1.68 2.65
CA PHE A 36 -6.69 1.33 3.15
C PHE A 36 -7.03 2.11 4.41
N SER A 37 -6.06 2.30 5.29
CA SER A 37 -6.25 3.06 6.50
C SER A 37 -6.67 4.50 6.18
N MET A 38 -6.01 5.12 5.20
CA MET A 38 -6.34 6.48 4.82
C MET A 38 -7.72 6.56 4.17
N CYS A 39 -8.05 5.63 3.28
CA CYS A 39 -9.36 5.64 2.63
C CYS A 39 -10.49 5.50 3.66
N TRP A 40 -10.34 4.57 4.60
CA TRP A 40 -11.36 4.39 5.64
C TRP A 40 -11.50 5.61 6.51
N ASP A 41 -10.40 6.30 6.79
CA ASP A 41 -10.43 7.53 7.55
C ASP A 41 -11.29 8.58 6.86
N LEU A 42 -11.09 8.76 5.56
CA LEU A 42 -11.85 9.74 4.79
C LEU A 42 -13.32 9.36 4.69
N VAL A 43 -13.63 8.07 4.59
CA VAL A 43 -15.00 7.60 4.55
C VAL A 43 -15.68 7.85 5.89
N GLN A 44 -15.01 7.49 6.97
CA GLN A 44 -15.60 7.57 8.31
C GLN A 44 -15.80 9.01 8.78
N ASN A 45 -15.00 9.93 8.27
CA ASN A 45 -15.11 11.32 8.64
C ASN A 45 -15.91 12.16 7.63
N ASP A 46 -16.60 11.48 6.72
CA ASP A 46 -17.47 12.11 5.72
C ASP A 46 -16.74 13.12 4.82
N VAL A 47 -15.45 12.91 4.61
CA VAL A 47 -14.66 13.74 3.71
C VAL A 47 -14.83 13.29 2.26
N MET A 48 -14.86 11.98 2.05
CA MET A 48 -15.00 11.41 0.72
C MET A 48 -16.45 11.44 0.28
N ASP A 49 -16.72 11.89 -0.95
CA ASP A 49 -18.11 11.93 -1.40
C ASP A 49 -18.64 10.51 -1.65
N SER A 50 -19.96 10.41 -1.84
CA SER A 50 -20.62 9.10 -1.85
C SER A 50 -20.19 8.23 -3.02
N GLU A 51 -19.93 8.82 -4.19
CA GLU A 51 -19.49 8.04 -5.34
C GLU A 51 -18.08 7.50 -5.13
N ASP A 52 -17.21 8.33 -4.60
CA ASP A 52 -15.83 7.91 -4.33
C ASP A 52 -15.79 6.87 -3.22
N ALA A 53 -16.62 7.03 -2.19
CA ALA A 53 -16.72 6.04 -1.12
C ALA A 53 -17.18 4.70 -1.66
N LEU A 54 -18.12 4.71 -2.59
CA LEU A 54 -18.60 3.48 -3.22
C LEU A 54 -17.49 2.81 -4.01
N LEU A 55 -16.74 3.57 -4.79
CA LEU A 55 -15.61 3.03 -5.52
C LEU A 55 -14.59 2.39 -4.59
N PHE A 56 -14.26 3.08 -3.51
CA PHE A 56 -13.32 2.51 -2.55
C PHE A 56 -13.86 1.21 -1.95
N ARG A 57 -15.15 1.17 -1.60
CA ARG A 57 -15.73 -0.05 -1.03
C ARG A 57 -15.65 -1.22 -1.99
N GLU A 58 -15.81 -0.97 -3.28
CA GLU A 58 -15.67 -2.02 -4.28
C GLU A 58 -14.24 -2.55 -4.33
N ILE A 59 -13.27 -1.65 -4.25
CA ILE A 59 -11.86 -2.04 -4.22
C ILE A 59 -11.57 -2.87 -2.96
N ASP A 60 -12.05 -2.39 -1.83
CA ASP A 60 -11.85 -3.07 -0.56
C ASP A 60 -12.48 -4.47 -0.57
N ASP A 61 -13.67 -4.60 -1.14
CA ASP A 61 -14.34 -5.90 -1.26
C ASP A 61 -13.53 -6.85 -2.13
N TRP A 62 -12.97 -6.34 -3.22
CA TRP A 62 -12.15 -7.18 -4.07
C TRP A 62 -10.97 -7.76 -3.29
N PHE A 63 -10.29 -6.91 -2.51
CA PHE A 63 -9.18 -7.38 -1.70
C PHE A 63 -9.63 -8.35 -0.62
N ALA A 64 -10.75 -8.08 0.02
CA ALA A 64 -11.28 -8.98 1.04
C ALA A 64 -11.58 -10.35 0.48
N ASN A 65 -12.05 -10.42 -0.75
CA ASN A 65 -12.40 -11.68 -1.39
C ASN A 65 -11.21 -12.38 -2.04
N THR A 66 -10.17 -11.64 -2.38
CA THR A 66 -9.04 -12.18 -3.11
C THR A 66 -7.84 -12.44 -2.21
N LEU A 67 -7.65 -11.59 -1.22
CA LEU A 67 -6.46 -11.60 -0.39
C LEU A 67 -6.89 -11.57 1.08
N PRO A 68 -6.80 -12.69 1.79
CA PRO A 68 -7.31 -12.72 3.16
C PRO A 68 -6.54 -11.76 4.07
N TRP A 69 -7.28 -11.15 4.96
CA TRP A 69 -6.68 -10.29 5.98
C TRP A 69 -5.89 -11.17 6.95
N PRO A 70 -4.61 -10.93 7.14
CA PRO A 70 -3.83 -11.77 8.06
C PRO A 70 -4.38 -11.66 9.48
N PRO A 71 -4.63 -12.81 10.14
CA PRO A 71 -5.15 -12.76 11.51
C PRO A 71 -4.26 -11.97 12.45
N GLN A 72 -2.96 -12.00 12.21
CA GLN A 72 -1.99 -11.30 13.05
C GLN A 72 -2.14 -9.79 12.98
N CYS A 73 -2.83 -9.26 11.95
CA CYS A 73 -3.03 -7.82 11.82
C CYS A 73 -4.21 -7.30 12.61
N LYS A 74 -5.10 -8.18 13.07
CA LYS A 74 -6.38 -7.74 13.64
C LYS A 74 -6.25 -7.05 14.98
N ASN A 75 -5.38 -7.54 15.83
CA ASN A 75 -5.28 -7.05 17.20
C ASN A 75 -3.87 -6.65 17.59
N GLN A 76 -2.98 -6.47 16.61
CA GLN A 76 -1.60 -6.13 16.90
C GLN A 76 -1.28 -4.75 16.35
N GLU A 77 -0.79 -3.90 17.23
CA GLU A 77 -0.27 -2.61 16.82
C GLU A 77 1.04 -2.81 16.09
N LYS A 78 1.37 -1.87 15.21
CA LYS A 78 2.65 -1.82 14.53
C LYS A 78 2.87 -2.98 13.55
N VAL A 79 1.80 -3.57 13.05
CA VAL A 79 1.90 -4.57 11.99
C VAL A 79 1.51 -3.92 10.68
N ILE A 80 2.39 -4.01 9.70
CA ILE A 80 2.12 -3.47 8.36
C ILE A 80 2.36 -4.55 7.33
N CYS A 81 1.71 -4.40 6.17
CA CYS A 81 1.76 -5.41 5.13
C CYS A 81 2.48 -4.90 3.89
N PHE A 82 3.19 -5.82 3.24
CA PHE A 82 3.83 -5.58 1.96
C PHE A 82 3.35 -6.63 0.99
N PHE A 83 3.23 -6.27 -0.28
CA PHE A 83 3.02 -7.26 -1.34
C PHE A 83 4.36 -7.84 -1.77
N LYS A 84 4.34 -9.10 -2.18
CA LYS A 84 5.49 -9.72 -2.84
C LYS A 84 5.46 -9.27 -4.29
N THR A 85 6.52 -8.60 -4.73
CA THR A 85 6.52 -7.97 -6.05
C THR A 85 6.29 -8.97 -7.18
N GLU A 86 6.79 -10.20 -7.05
CA GLU A 86 6.66 -11.18 -8.12
C GLU A 86 5.22 -11.59 -8.37
N ASN A 87 4.32 -11.39 -7.39
CA ASN A 87 2.92 -11.80 -7.51
C ASN A 87 1.95 -10.65 -7.33
N SER A 88 2.42 -9.40 -7.41
CA SER A 88 1.62 -8.26 -6.99
C SER A 88 0.95 -7.50 -8.12
N LYS A 89 1.17 -7.89 -9.36
CA LYS A 89 0.69 -7.10 -10.50
C LYS A 89 -0.81 -6.85 -10.44
N GLU A 90 -1.58 -7.89 -10.18
CA GLU A 90 -3.04 -7.76 -10.13
C GLU A 90 -3.46 -6.87 -8.96
N MET A 91 -2.83 -7.03 -7.80
CA MET A 91 -3.14 -6.20 -6.64
C MET A 91 -2.82 -4.74 -6.89
N LEU A 92 -1.68 -4.46 -7.51
CA LEU A 92 -1.31 -3.08 -7.80
C LEU A 92 -2.24 -2.44 -8.82
N ASN A 93 -2.65 -3.20 -9.84
CA ASN A 93 -3.62 -2.69 -10.80
C ASN A 93 -4.96 -2.37 -10.13
N MET A 94 -5.35 -3.19 -9.16
CA MET A 94 -6.62 -2.99 -8.48
C MET A 94 -6.59 -1.84 -7.49
N ILE A 95 -5.42 -1.57 -6.94
CA ILE A 95 -5.27 -0.52 -5.95
C ILE A 95 -5.05 0.87 -6.58
N MET A 96 -4.64 0.90 -7.85
CA MET A 96 -4.32 2.15 -8.53
C MET A 96 -5.46 3.18 -8.49
N PRO A 97 -6.72 2.77 -8.74
CA PRO A 97 -7.81 3.76 -8.63
C PRO A 97 -7.94 4.38 -7.26
N ALA A 98 -7.64 3.63 -6.21
CA ALA A 98 -7.67 4.19 -4.85
C ALA A 98 -6.56 5.23 -4.66
N MET A 99 -5.40 5.01 -5.26
CA MET A 99 -4.33 6.00 -5.22
C MET A 99 -4.77 7.30 -5.91
N TRP A 100 -5.44 7.19 -7.06
CA TRP A 100 -5.94 8.36 -7.76
C TRP A 100 -7.02 9.08 -6.95
N LEU A 101 -7.89 8.33 -6.28
CA LEU A 101 -8.89 8.91 -5.39
C LEU A 101 -8.22 9.77 -4.32
N LEU A 102 -7.24 9.18 -3.63
CA LEU A 102 -6.59 9.88 -2.52
C LEU A 102 -5.83 11.11 -2.99
N GLU A 103 -5.27 11.06 -4.17
CA GLU A 103 -4.61 12.22 -4.72
C GLU A 103 -5.59 13.37 -4.90
N ARG A 104 -6.81 13.10 -5.32
CA ARG A 104 -7.84 14.12 -5.45
C ARG A 104 -8.20 14.76 -4.12
N TYR A 105 -8.01 14.05 -3.03
CA TYR A 105 -8.28 14.57 -1.70
C TYR A 105 -7.03 15.09 -1.01
N ASN A 106 -5.95 15.31 -1.79
CA ASN A 106 -4.69 15.86 -1.31
C ASN A 106 -3.93 14.93 -0.37
N HIS A 107 -4.10 13.63 -0.55
CA HIS A 107 -3.37 12.61 0.20
C HIS A 107 -2.62 11.72 -0.79
N PRO A 108 -1.50 12.18 -1.36
CA PRO A 108 -0.77 11.39 -2.35
C PRO A 108 -0.19 10.13 -1.74
N PHE A 109 -0.25 9.04 -2.51
CA PHE A 109 0.31 7.77 -2.13
C PHE A 109 1.31 7.32 -3.18
N TYR A 110 2.27 6.50 -2.75
CA TYR A 110 3.40 6.09 -3.57
C TYR A 110 3.60 4.60 -3.46
N LEU A 111 4.13 4.00 -4.52
CA LEU A 111 4.62 2.63 -4.45
C LEU A 111 6.04 2.68 -3.89
N VAL A 112 6.26 1.99 -2.79
CA VAL A 112 7.54 1.98 -2.10
C VAL A 112 8.09 0.58 -2.16
N TYR A 113 9.24 0.41 -2.78
CA TYR A 113 9.86 -0.89 -3.03
C TYR A 113 11.03 -1.12 -2.09
N THR A 114 11.19 -2.36 -1.63
CA THR A 114 12.28 -2.67 -0.73
C THR A 114 12.70 -4.14 -0.83
N ASN A 115 13.95 -4.40 -0.48
CA ASN A 115 14.43 -5.75 -0.21
C ASN A 115 14.56 -6.01 1.28
N MET A 116 14.40 -4.96 2.11
CA MET A 116 14.63 -5.05 3.54
C MET A 116 13.34 -4.71 4.27
N LEU A 117 12.79 -5.69 4.98
CA LEU A 117 11.58 -5.48 5.75
C LEU A 117 11.90 -4.80 7.09
N PRO A 118 10.99 -3.97 7.60
CA PRO A 118 11.25 -3.16 8.80
C PRO A 118 11.03 -3.90 10.12
N GLY A 119 10.96 -5.22 10.08
CA GLY A 119 10.77 -5.99 11.29
C GLY A 119 10.58 -7.46 10.99
N GLU A 120 10.04 -8.16 11.95
CA GLU A 120 9.88 -9.60 11.87
C GLU A 120 8.61 -9.97 11.10
N ILE A 121 8.70 -10.96 10.22
CA ILE A 121 7.53 -11.47 9.51
C ILE A 121 6.68 -12.25 10.50
N VAL A 122 5.41 -11.85 10.65
CA VAL A 122 4.47 -12.54 11.52
C VAL A 122 3.41 -13.30 10.73
N TYR A 123 3.33 -13.06 9.43
CA TYR A 123 2.43 -13.79 8.54
C TYR A 123 2.98 -13.70 7.13
N GLU A 124 2.80 -14.75 6.35
CA GLU A 124 3.26 -14.74 4.97
C GLU A 124 2.39 -15.70 4.15
N ASP A 125 2.01 -15.25 2.95
CA ASP A 125 1.38 -16.13 1.98
C ASP A 125 1.98 -15.85 0.60
N GLN A 126 1.35 -16.36 -0.44
CA GLN A 126 1.87 -16.26 -1.81
C GLN A 126 1.98 -14.82 -2.28
N TYR A 127 1.15 -13.92 -1.75
CA TYR A 127 1.01 -12.57 -2.27
C TYR A 127 1.54 -11.50 -1.33
N GLN A 128 1.63 -11.79 -0.03
CA GLN A 128 1.90 -10.73 0.94
C GLN A 128 2.66 -11.26 2.14
N VAL A 129 3.29 -10.31 2.85
CA VAL A 129 3.87 -10.54 4.17
C VAL A 129 3.32 -9.50 5.12
N ALA A 130 3.08 -9.89 6.37
CA ALA A 130 2.76 -8.96 7.43
C ALA A 130 3.96 -8.91 8.37
N VAL A 131 4.37 -7.70 8.73
CA VAL A 131 5.62 -7.47 9.45
C VAL A 131 5.31 -6.68 10.71
N LYS A 132 5.84 -7.15 11.84
CA LYS A 132 5.76 -6.39 13.08
C LYS A 132 6.91 -5.40 13.10
N VAL A 133 6.57 -4.12 13.08
CA VAL A 133 7.54 -3.04 12.98
C VAL A 133 8.35 -2.93 14.26
N SER A 134 9.67 -2.85 14.12
CA SER A 134 10.54 -2.72 15.30
C SER A 134 10.48 -1.33 15.93
N GLY A 135 10.01 -0.35 15.20
CA GLY A 135 9.90 1.02 15.69
C GLY A 135 11.14 1.85 15.53
N GLU A 136 12.24 1.22 15.15
CA GLU A 136 13.50 1.95 15.02
C GLU A 136 13.89 2.21 13.59
N LEU A 137 13.36 1.44 12.65
CA LEU A 137 13.77 1.54 11.26
C LEU A 137 12.67 2.20 10.45
N ASP A 138 12.94 3.41 9.97
CA ASP A 138 12.04 4.11 9.06
C ASP A 138 12.47 3.77 7.63
N ILE A 139 11.65 3.02 6.92
CA ILE A 139 12.01 2.54 5.58
C ILE A 139 11.90 3.62 4.50
N ARG A 140 11.21 4.72 4.79
CA ARG A 140 10.97 5.74 3.76
C ARG A 140 12.25 6.29 3.11
N PRO A 141 13.29 6.61 3.88
CA PRO A 141 14.52 7.12 3.26
C PRO A 141 15.31 6.07 2.51
N LEU A 142 14.97 4.79 2.68
CA LEU A 142 15.71 3.70 2.05
C LEU A 142 15.05 3.23 0.76
N GLN A 143 13.92 3.83 0.38
CA GLN A 143 13.12 3.34 -0.71
C GLN A 143 13.14 4.24 -1.92
N LYS A 144 13.00 3.61 -3.08
CA LYS A 144 12.54 4.32 -4.27
C LYS A 144 11.03 4.34 -4.22
N SER A 145 10.44 5.49 -4.43
CA SER A 145 9.00 5.59 -4.45
C SER A 145 8.53 6.09 -5.81
N TRP A 146 7.29 5.82 -6.09
CA TRP A 146 6.67 6.15 -7.37
C TRP A 146 5.21 6.52 -7.11
N SER A 147 4.69 7.43 -7.92
CA SER A 147 3.29 7.82 -7.83
C SER A 147 2.64 7.73 -9.20
N PRO A 148 1.31 7.70 -9.26
CA PRO A 148 0.63 7.71 -10.55
C PRO A 148 0.97 8.93 -11.40
N GLU A 149 1.23 10.06 -10.76
CA GLU A 149 1.62 11.26 -11.49
C GLU A 149 2.95 11.09 -12.19
N GLU A 150 3.90 10.48 -11.51
CA GLU A 150 5.22 10.22 -12.10
C GLU A 150 5.11 9.25 -13.26
N GLU A 151 4.25 8.27 -13.11
CA GLU A 151 4.02 7.30 -14.16
C GLU A 151 3.46 7.98 -15.43
N ALA A 152 2.59 8.96 -15.26
CA ALA A 152 1.95 9.64 -16.37
C ALA A 152 2.90 10.52 -17.15
N LYS A 153 4.03 10.88 -16.57
CA LYS A 153 5.04 11.69 -17.25
C LYS A 153 5.91 10.80 -18.11
#